data_4e2b38e9dc0220d19d9b13126fee2aaf
#
_entry.id   4e2b38e9dc0220d19d9b13126fee2aaf
#
_cell.length_a   1.000
_cell.length_b   1.000
_cell.length_c   1.000
_cell.angle_alpha   90.00
_cell.angle_beta   90.00
_cell.angle_gamma   90.00
#
_symmetry.space_group_name_H-M   'P 1'
#
loop_
_entity.id
_entity.type
_entity.pdbx_description
1 polymer ?
#
loop_
_entity_poly.entity_id
_entity_poly.type
_entity_poly.pdbx_seq_one_letter_code
_entity_poly.pdbx_strand_id
1 'polypeptide(L)'
;DVDYWLNILPKNKELNNLSTSNNNIQIKKHNFTPIFIIGVPRCGSTLIEKIIASGPQYVSIGEETGILSTLVKQKIIEQKAIYFNIKDMRTELIQRYKEKNLIQQNSNYIFTDKTLDNFFYISLIKAIFPLSKIINCTREPLSSIMSILKNNLPNLPWAHDLDHIFRYFDI
;
A
#
# COMPACT_ATOMS: atom_id res chain seq x y z
N ASP A 1 5.11 -15.14 -7.67
CA ASP A 1 5.33 -15.16 -9.11
C ASP A 1 5.82 -13.79 -9.58
N VAL A 2 7.01 -13.78 -10.21
CA VAL A 2 7.68 -12.57 -10.72
C VAL A 2 6.79 -11.84 -11.75
N ASP A 3 6.10 -12.59 -12.61
CA ASP A 3 5.25 -12.03 -13.65
C ASP A 3 4.11 -11.18 -13.08
N TYR A 4 3.54 -11.57 -11.94
CA TYR A 4 2.55 -10.77 -11.25
C TYR A 4 3.04 -9.36 -10.94
N TRP A 5 4.26 -9.26 -10.40
CA TRP A 5 4.86 -7.99 -9.96
C TRP A 5 5.33 -7.11 -11.11
N LEU A 6 5.91 -7.72 -12.17
CA LEU A 6 6.56 -6.97 -13.23
C LEU A 6 5.68 -6.73 -14.47
N ASN A 7 4.62 -7.48 -14.64
CA ASN A 7 3.78 -7.40 -15.83
C ASN A 7 2.29 -7.23 -15.53
N ILE A 8 1.70 -8.03 -14.64
CA ILE A 8 0.25 -8.03 -14.42
C ILE A 8 -0.17 -6.78 -13.64
N LEU A 9 0.47 -6.54 -12.50
CA LEU A 9 0.11 -5.44 -11.60
C LEU A 9 0.36 -4.06 -12.20
N PRO A 10 1.54 -3.76 -12.80
CA PRO A 10 1.81 -2.44 -13.39
C PRO A 10 0.92 -2.09 -14.58
N LYS A 11 0.50 -3.10 -15.37
CA LYS A 11 -0.33 -2.91 -16.56
C LYS A 11 -1.82 -2.83 -16.28
N ASN A 12 -2.23 -2.94 -15.02
CA ASN A 12 -3.64 -2.92 -14.65
C ASN A 12 -4.21 -1.51 -14.75
N LYS A 13 -4.76 -1.17 -15.93
CA LYS A 13 -5.35 0.14 -16.24
C LYS A 13 -6.54 0.49 -15.34
N GLU A 14 -7.26 -0.50 -14.82
CA GLU A 14 -8.43 -0.26 -13.98
C GLU A 14 -8.04 0.28 -12.61
N LEU A 15 -6.92 -0.17 -12.05
CA LEU A 15 -6.37 0.39 -10.81
C LEU A 15 -6.00 1.87 -10.95
N ASN A 16 -5.57 2.27 -12.14
CA ASN A 16 -5.14 3.65 -12.43
C ASN A 16 -6.32 4.57 -12.79
N ASN A 17 -7.42 4.04 -13.30
CA ASN A 17 -8.56 4.83 -13.79
C ASN A 17 -9.69 5.02 -12.76
N LEU A 18 -9.56 4.46 -11.55
CA LEU A 18 -10.59 4.52 -10.51
C LEU A 18 -10.86 5.94 -9.98
N SER A 19 -9.94 6.88 -10.18
CA SER A 19 -10.05 8.25 -9.68
C SER A 19 -11.07 9.12 -10.42
N THR A 20 -11.50 8.72 -11.63
CA THR A 20 -12.31 9.57 -12.50
C THR A 20 -13.82 9.36 -12.42
N SER A 21 -14.28 8.24 -11.87
CA SER A 21 -15.71 7.88 -11.95
C SER A 21 -16.54 8.09 -10.65
N ASN A 22 -15.94 8.51 -9.54
CA ASN A 22 -16.62 8.51 -8.22
C ASN A 22 -16.67 9.86 -7.50
N ASN A 23 -16.94 10.96 -8.19
CA ASN A 23 -17.06 12.29 -7.56
C ASN A 23 -18.27 12.47 -6.62
N ASN A 24 -19.14 11.46 -6.45
CA ASN A 24 -20.38 11.57 -5.67
C ASN A 24 -20.49 10.60 -4.48
N ILE A 25 -19.40 9.99 -4.03
CA ILE A 25 -19.47 9.22 -2.79
C ILE A 25 -19.48 10.22 -1.63
N GLN A 26 -20.67 10.45 -1.02
CA GLN A 26 -20.76 11.10 0.29
C GLN A 26 -19.92 10.29 1.29
N ILE A 27 -18.70 10.76 1.53
CA ILE A 27 -17.76 10.11 2.42
C ILE A 27 -18.21 10.45 3.83
N LYS A 28 -18.87 9.50 4.51
CA LYS A 28 -19.05 9.62 5.96
C LYS A 28 -17.67 9.87 6.57
N LYS A 29 -17.53 10.99 7.27
CA LYS A 29 -16.30 11.37 7.96
C LYS A 29 -15.96 10.25 8.94
N HIS A 30 -14.89 9.52 8.70
CA HIS A 30 -14.41 8.51 9.65
C HIS A 30 -13.50 9.17 10.67
N ASN A 31 -13.54 8.65 11.90
CA ASN A 31 -12.69 9.11 13.00
C ASN A 31 -11.28 8.49 12.93
N PHE A 32 -10.76 8.28 11.73
CA PHE A 32 -9.39 7.78 11.54
C PHE A 32 -8.75 8.32 10.27
N THR A 33 -7.44 8.43 10.28
CA THR A 33 -6.63 8.87 9.13
C THR A 33 -5.52 7.86 8.88
N PRO A 34 -5.59 7.09 7.78
CA PRO A 34 -4.48 6.23 7.40
C PRO A 34 -3.34 7.04 6.78
N ILE A 35 -2.11 6.68 7.14
CA ILE A 35 -0.87 7.16 6.54
C ILE A 35 -0.24 5.97 5.82
N PHE A 36 -0.26 6.01 4.49
CA PHE A 36 0.41 5.00 3.68
C PHE A 36 1.85 5.40 3.43
N ILE A 37 2.78 4.53 3.80
CA ILE A 37 4.20 4.70 3.54
C ILE A 37 4.57 3.77 2.40
N ILE A 38 4.95 4.34 1.26
CA ILE A 38 5.22 3.63 0.01
C ILE A 38 6.67 3.84 -0.43
N GLY A 39 7.11 3.04 -1.37
CA GLY A 39 8.45 3.15 -1.97
C GLY A 39 9.02 1.78 -2.35
N VAL A 40 10.29 1.76 -2.70
CA VAL A 40 10.99 0.51 -2.98
C VAL A 40 11.55 -0.11 -1.69
N PRO A 41 11.76 -1.42 -1.62
CA PRO A 41 12.42 -2.04 -0.47
C PRO A 41 13.79 -1.38 -0.17
N ARG A 42 14.14 -1.30 1.11
CA ARG A 42 15.40 -0.72 1.59
C ARG A 42 15.53 0.79 1.41
N CYS A 43 14.44 1.50 1.17
CA CYS A 43 14.41 2.97 1.07
C CYS A 43 14.48 3.71 2.42
N GLY A 44 14.43 3.00 3.57
CA GLY A 44 14.43 3.62 4.90
C GLY A 44 13.04 3.84 5.51
N SER A 45 12.01 3.25 4.93
CA SER A 45 10.60 3.36 5.36
C SER A 45 10.37 3.04 6.84
N THR A 46 11.08 2.05 7.41
CA THR A 46 10.99 1.71 8.84
C THR A 46 11.45 2.86 9.74
N LEU A 47 12.49 3.60 9.34
CA LEU A 47 12.94 4.78 10.08
C LEU A 47 11.89 5.90 10.01
N ILE A 48 11.36 6.15 8.83
CA ILE A 48 10.30 7.16 8.63
C ILE A 48 9.07 6.83 9.49
N GLU A 49 8.63 5.58 9.50
CA GLU A 49 7.50 5.15 10.33
C GLU A 49 7.75 5.38 11.82
N LYS A 50 8.94 5.05 12.32
CA LYS A 50 9.33 5.31 13.72
C LYS A 50 9.37 6.81 14.04
N ILE A 51 9.86 7.64 13.13
CA ILE A 51 9.84 9.11 13.29
C ILE A 51 8.41 9.63 13.41
N ILE A 52 7.51 9.16 12.54
CA ILE A 52 6.09 9.53 12.61
C ILE A 52 5.47 9.13 13.95
N ALA A 53 5.75 7.91 14.40
CA ALA A 53 5.21 7.39 15.65
C ALA A 53 5.82 8.04 16.91
N SER A 54 7.00 8.65 16.82
CA SER A 54 7.64 9.38 17.93
C SER A 54 7.14 10.82 18.10
N GLY A 55 6.26 11.27 17.19
CA GLY A 55 5.65 12.60 17.27
C GLY A 55 4.71 12.78 18.48
N PRO A 56 4.26 14.00 18.76
CA PRO A 56 3.42 14.30 19.92
C PRO A 56 2.01 13.68 19.82
N GLN A 57 1.58 13.31 18.63
CA GLN A 57 0.30 12.67 18.38
C GLN A 57 0.45 11.16 18.34
N TYR A 58 -0.42 10.45 19.05
CA TYR A 58 -0.40 8.99 19.01
C TYR A 58 -0.71 8.46 17.60
N VAL A 59 0.15 7.62 17.10
CA VAL A 59 0.02 6.94 15.81
C VAL A 59 0.21 5.43 16.02
N SER A 60 -0.78 4.64 15.64
CA SER A 60 -0.66 3.18 15.66
C SER A 60 0.25 2.72 14.51
N ILE A 61 1.30 1.97 14.82
CA ILE A 61 2.23 1.44 13.84
C ILE A 61 1.62 0.19 13.21
N GLY A 62 1.41 0.22 11.89
CA GLY A 62 0.86 -0.91 11.15
C GLY A 62 1.92 -1.81 10.54
N GLU A 63 3.13 -1.30 10.31
CA GLU A 63 4.18 -1.98 9.58
C GLU A 63 3.71 -2.43 8.18
N GLU A 64 4.20 -3.56 7.69
CA GLU A 64 3.80 -4.14 6.41
C GLU A 64 2.52 -4.97 6.59
N THR A 65 1.36 -4.29 6.58
CA THR A 65 0.08 -4.98 6.81
C THR A 65 -0.25 -5.98 5.71
N GLY A 66 0.10 -5.67 4.46
CA GLY A 66 -0.25 -6.45 3.27
C GLY A 66 -1.75 -6.54 3.01
N ILE A 67 -2.58 -5.77 3.74
CA ILE A 67 -4.04 -5.90 3.71
C ILE A 67 -4.59 -5.52 2.34
N LEU A 68 -4.18 -4.37 1.80
CA LEU A 68 -4.69 -3.88 0.53
C LEU A 68 -4.22 -4.76 -0.64
N SER A 69 -2.93 -5.08 -0.69
CA SER A 69 -2.36 -5.92 -1.74
C SER A 69 -2.98 -7.31 -1.75
N THR A 70 -3.20 -7.91 -0.58
CA THR A 70 -3.89 -9.20 -0.46
C THR A 70 -5.33 -9.13 -0.97
N LEU A 71 -6.07 -8.09 -0.59
CA LEU A 71 -7.46 -7.91 -1.02
C LEU A 71 -7.55 -7.71 -2.54
N VAL A 72 -6.70 -6.86 -3.11
CA VAL A 72 -6.65 -6.63 -4.55
C VAL A 72 -6.28 -7.92 -5.29
N LYS A 73 -5.26 -8.65 -4.83
CA LYS A 73 -4.85 -9.92 -5.42
C LYS A 73 -5.97 -10.95 -5.41
N GLN A 74 -6.71 -11.07 -4.31
CA GLN A 74 -7.88 -11.93 -4.22
C GLN A 74 -8.94 -11.55 -5.26
N LYS A 75 -9.28 -10.27 -5.38
CA LYS A 75 -10.28 -9.79 -6.34
C LYS A 75 -9.84 -10.00 -7.80
N ILE A 76 -8.56 -9.82 -8.11
CA ILE A 76 -8.02 -10.11 -9.46
C ILE A 76 -8.13 -11.60 -9.80
N ILE A 77 -7.85 -12.48 -8.83
CA ILE A 77 -7.88 -13.93 -9.05
C ILE A 77 -9.34 -14.46 -9.15
N GLU A 78 -10.23 -13.96 -8.28
CA GLU A 78 -11.62 -14.44 -8.21
C GLU A 78 -12.50 -13.92 -9.35
N GLN A 79 -12.20 -12.74 -9.89
CA GLN A 79 -13.02 -12.09 -10.91
C GLN A 79 -12.28 -12.07 -12.25
N LYS A 80 -12.85 -12.76 -13.25
CA LYS A 80 -12.37 -12.69 -14.65
C LYS A 80 -12.47 -11.28 -15.26
N ALA A 81 -13.21 -10.36 -14.64
CA ALA A 81 -13.29 -8.94 -14.97
C ALA A 81 -13.07 -8.14 -13.68
N ILE A 82 -12.13 -7.21 -13.71
CA ILE A 82 -11.76 -6.39 -12.54
C ILE A 82 -12.80 -5.27 -12.38
N TYR A 83 -13.80 -5.52 -11.56
CA TYR A 83 -14.73 -4.48 -11.14
C TYR A 83 -14.60 -4.24 -9.64
N PHE A 84 -14.02 -3.10 -9.28
CA PHE A 84 -13.87 -2.73 -7.88
C PHE A 84 -15.09 -1.91 -7.41
N ASN A 85 -15.95 -2.51 -6.60
CA ASN A 85 -16.92 -1.74 -5.83
C ASN A 85 -16.20 -1.05 -4.65
N ILE A 86 -16.01 0.26 -4.76
CA ILE A 86 -15.26 1.05 -3.76
C ILE A 86 -15.89 0.98 -2.36
N LYS A 87 -17.24 0.93 -2.26
CA LYS A 87 -17.92 0.82 -0.96
C LYS A 87 -17.66 -0.50 -0.28
N ASP A 88 -17.72 -1.59 -1.03
CA ASP A 88 -17.49 -2.94 -0.49
C ASP A 88 -16.03 -3.09 -0.08
N MET A 89 -15.10 -2.68 -0.94
CA MET A 89 -13.67 -2.68 -0.62
C MET A 89 -13.35 -1.84 0.61
N ARG A 90 -13.96 -0.65 0.73
CA ARG A 90 -13.80 0.20 1.90
C ARG A 90 -14.25 -0.49 3.18
N THR A 91 -15.44 -1.11 3.16
CA THR A 91 -15.98 -1.83 4.31
C THR A 91 -15.07 -2.98 4.72
N GLU A 92 -14.60 -3.76 3.76
CA GLU A 92 -13.71 -4.89 3.99
C GLU A 92 -12.34 -4.45 4.53
N LEU A 93 -11.74 -3.40 3.96
CA LEU A 93 -10.47 -2.85 4.44
C LEU A 93 -10.57 -2.33 5.87
N ILE A 94 -11.63 -1.58 6.20
CA ILE A 94 -11.88 -1.08 7.56
C ILE A 94 -11.98 -2.25 8.53
N GLN A 95 -12.69 -3.31 8.16
CA GLN A 95 -12.83 -4.49 9.00
C GLN A 95 -11.47 -5.18 9.25
N ARG A 96 -10.67 -5.38 8.21
CA ARG A 96 -9.33 -5.98 8.32
C ARG A 96 -8.37 -5.14 9.18
N TYR A 97 -8.41 -3.79 9.05
CA TYR A 97 -7.61 -2.90 9.91
C TYR A 97 -8.07 -2.93 11.37
N LYS A 98 -9.38 -3.10 11.64
CA LYS A 98 -9.89 -3.33 13.00
C LYS A 98 -9.40 -4.65 13.59
N GLU A 99 -9.42 -5.71 12.82
CA GLU A 99 -8.92 -7.03 13.25
C GLU A 99 -7.43 -6.99 13.60
N LYS A 100 -6.67 -6.12 12.95
CA LYS A 100 -5.27 -5.83 13.32
C LYS A 100 -5.12 -4.80 14.45
N ASN A 101 -6.21 -4.37 15.10
CA ASN A 101 -6.23 -3.36 16.16
C ASN A 101 -5.66 -1.98 15.76
N LEU A 102 -5.60 -1.67 14.46
CA LEU A 102 -5.14 -0.38 13.95
C LEU A 102 -6.24 0.69 14.00
N ILE A 103 -7.50 0.28 14.03
CA ILE A 103 -8.69 1.13 14.16
C ILE A 103 -9.50 0.67 15.36
N GLN A 104 -9.72 1.55 16.34
CA GLN A 104 -10.57 1.29 17.51
C GLN A 104 -11.84 2.16 17.47
N GLN A 105 -12.88 1.82 18.26
CA GLN A 105 -14.23 2.33 18.03
C GLN A 105 -14.48 3.79 18.44
N ASN A 106 -13.67 4.43 19.29
CA ASN A 106 -14.12 5.64 20.01
C ASN A 106 -13.20 6.87 19.96
N SER A 107 -12.25 6.99 19.06
CA SER A 107 -11.37 8.16 18.97
C SER A 107 -10.84 8.44 17.55
N ASN A 108 -10.29 9.64 17.35
CA ASN A 108 -9.60 9.98 16.13
C ASN A 108 -8.27 9.23 16.07
N TYR A 109 -8.23 8.14 15.29
CA TYR A 109 -7.03 7.33 15.11
C TYR A 109 -6.25 7.77 13.91
N ILE A 110 -4.95 7.82 14.10
CA ILE A 110 -3.98 7.84 13.01
C ILE A 110 -3.24 6.51 13.07
N PHE A 111 -3.08 5.87 11.95
CA PHE A 111 -2.29 4.65 11.85
C PHE A 111 -1.46 4.66 10.57
N THR A 112 -0.35 3.94 10.58
CA THR A 112 0.48 3.72 9.41
C THR A 112 0.15 2.38 8.75
N ASP A 113 0.31 2.32 7.44
CA ASP A 113 0.43 1.10 6.65
C ASP A 113 1.67 1.27 5.77
N LYS A 114 2.74 0.56 6.12
CA LYS A 114 4.03 0.64 5.45
C LYS A 114 4.21 -0.51 4.44
N THR A 115 3.14 -0.99 3.86
CA THR A 115 3.21 -1.93 2.74
C THR A 115 3.72 -1.19 1.52
N LEU A 116 4.99 -1.39 1.17
CA LEU A 116 5.70 -0.55 0.21
C LEU A 116 5.12 -0.60 -1.19
N ASP A 117 4.65 -1.76 -1.64
CA ASP A 117 3.97 -1.99 -2.92
C ASP A 117 2.59 -1.32 -3.03
N ASN A 118 2.10 -0.67 -1.98
CA ASN A 118 0.90 0.15 -2.05
C ASN A 118 1.02 1.31 -3.07
N PHE A 119 2.20 1.60 -3.59
CA PHE A 119 2.35 2.57 -4.68
C PHE A 119 1.59 2.17 -5.95
N PHE A 120 1.42 0.87 -6.22
CA PHE A 120 0.58 0.39 -7.33
C PHE A 120 -0.90 0.74 -7.17
N TYR A 121 -1.34 1.06 -5.95
CA TYR A 121 -2.75 1.23 -5.58
C TYR A 121 -3.10 2.67 -5.18
N ILE A 122 -2.27 3.67 -5.49
CA ILE A 122 -2.48 5.07 -5.06
C ILE A 122 -3.86 5.58 -5.46
N SER A 123 -4.28 5.35 -6.70
CA SER A 123 -5.61 5.76 -7.18
C SER A 123 -6.74 5.10 -6.39
N LEU A 124 -6.61 3.80 -6.12
CA LEU A 124 -7.55 3.04 -5.31
C LEU A 124 -7.57 3.52 -3.85
N ILE A 125 -6.40 3.75 -3.25
CA ILE A 125 -6.28 4.31 -1.90
C ILE A 125 -7.02 5.63 -1.80
N LYS A 126 -6.83 6.53 -2.77
CA LYS A 126 -7.50 7.83 -2.79
C LYS A 126 -8.99 7.73 -3.02
N ALA A 127 -9.46 6.77 -3.82
CA ALA A 127 -10.87 6.51 -4.00
C ALA A 127 -11.53 5.98 -2.71
N ILE A 128 -10.84 5.09 -1.97
CA ILE A 128 -11.34 4.47 -0.74
C ILE A 128 -11.20 5.39 0.47
N PHE A 129 -10.03 6.04 0.62
CA PHE A 129 -9.66 6.92 1.74
C PHE A 129 -9.17 8.29 1.23
N PRO A 130 -10.05 9.18 0.77
CA PRO A 130 -9.65 10.46 0.16
C PRO A 130 -8.82 11.36 1.07
N LEU A 131 -9.01 11.24 2.39
CA LEU A 131 -8.27 12.01 3.40
C LEU A 131 -6.96 11.33 3.83
N SER A 132 -6.62 10.16 3.28
CA SER A 132 -5.38 9.46 3.59
C SER A 132 -4.17 10.34 3.25
N LYS A 133 -3.12 10.16 4.04
CA LYS A 133 -1.80 10.71 3.72
C LYS A 133 -0.97 9.65 3.02
N ILE A 134 -0.14 10.06 2.06
CA ILE A 134 0.78 9.16 1.36
C ILE A 134 2.17 9.78 1.50
N ILE A 135 3.11 8.98 2.00
CA ILE A 135 4.51 9.34 2.14
C ILE A 135 5.30 8.41 1.23
N ASN A 136 5.91 8.99 0.20
CA ASN A 136 6.81 8.25 -0.68
C ASN A 136 8.23 8.32 -0.13
N CYS A 137 8.77 7.17 0.26
CA CYS A 137 10.13 7.05 0.75
C CYS A 137 11.08 6.76 -0.41
N THR A 138 12.01 7.65 -0.63
CA THR A 138 13.03 7.51 -1.68
C THR A 138 14.43 7.44 -1.07
N ARG A 139 15.28 6.70 -1.70
CA ARG A 139 16.70 6.59 -1.40
C ARG A 139 17.45 6.49 -2.73
N GLU A 140 18.75 6.78 -2.69
CA GLU A 140 19.62 6.57 -3.85
C GLU A 140 19.45 5.13 -4.37
N PRO A 141 19.08 4.93 -5.66
CA PRO A 141 18.66 3.64 -6.18
C PRO A 141 19.72 2.56 -6.04
N LEU A 142 20.99 2.86 -6.36
CA LEU A 142 22.08 1.90 -6.27
C LEU A 142 22.28 1.37 -4.85
N SER A 143 22.16 2.26 -3.84
CA SER A 143 22.24 1.87 -2.44
C SER A 143 21.08 0.94 -2.02
N SER A 144 19.89 1.15 -2.56
CA SER A 144 18.74 0.28 -2.32
C SER A 144 18.94 -1.07 -3.00
N ILE A 145 19.35 -1.09 -4.28
CA ILE A 145 19.63 -2.31 -5.07
C ILE A 145 20.71 -3.16 -4.39
N MET A 146 21.82 -2.55 -4.00
CA MET A 146 22.90 -3.26 -3.29
C MET A 146 22.41 -3.83 -1.94
N SER A 147 21.53 -3.12 -1.25
CA SER A 147 20.94 -3.60 0.00
C SER A 147 19.93 -4.73 -0.23
N ILE A 148 19.18 -4.72 -1.32
CA ILE A 148 18.28 -5.81 -1.71
C ILE A 148 19.09 -7.08 -1.99
N LEU A 149 20.13 -6.99 -2.82
CA LEU A 149 20.99 -8.12 -3.17
C LEU A 149 21.71 -8.75 -1.97
N LYS A 150 22.10 -7.93 -0.98
CA LYS A 150 22.79 -8.41 0.23
C LYS A 150 21.86 -9.05 1.25
N ASN A 151 20.55 -8.81 1.16
CA ASN A 151 19.57 -9.31 2.11
C ASN A 151 18.65 -10.31 1.41
N ASN A 152 18.48 -11.46 2.02
CA ASN A 152 17.48 -12.40 1.55
C ASN A 152 16.07 -11.85 1.83
N LEU A 153 15.29 -11.58 0.78
CA LEU A 153 13.92 -11.09 0.85
C LEU A 153 12.95 -12.17 0.32
N PRO A 154 12.67 -13.24 1.09
CA PRO A 154 12.00 -14.45 0.59
C PRO A 154 10.58 -14.19 0.07
N ASN A 155 9.93 -13.12 0.54
CA ASN A 155 8.56 -12.77 0.13
C ASN A 155 8.50 -11.94 -1.16
N LEU A 156 9.66 -11.56 -1.73
CA LEU A 156 9.78 -10.75 -2.94
C LEU A 156 10.46 -11.55 -4.04
N PRO A 157 9.73 -12.32 -4.85
CA PRO A 157 10.33 -13.23 -5.84
C PRO A 157 11.18 -12.53 -6.90
N TRP A 158 10.92 -11.25 -7.17
CA TRP A 158 11.72 -10.45 -8.11
C TRP A 158 13.04 -9.93 -7.50
N ALA A 159 13.22 -9.99 -6.18
CA ALA A 159 14.38 -9.42 -5.47
C ALA A 159 15.64 -10.29 -5.53
N HIS A 160 15.59 -11.45 -6.21
CA HIS A 160 16.66 -12.43 -6.26
C HIS A 160 17.42 -12.46 -7.60
N ASP A 161 17.00 -11.62 -8.55
CA ASP A 161 17.58 -11.50 -9.86
C ASP A 161 17.80 -10.03 -10.21
N LEU A 162 18.97 -9.68 -10.74
CA LEU A 162 19.36 -8.28 -10.95
C LEU A 162 18.50 -7.60 -12.04
N ASP A 163 18.19 -8.33 -13.11
CA ASP A 163 17.35 -7.79 -14.19
C ASP A 163 15.91 -7.57 -13.71
N HIS A 164 15.40 -8.45 -12.85
CA HIS A 164 14.10 -8.26 -12.22
C HIS A 164 14.08 -7.06 -11.26
N ILE A 165 15.16 -6.84 -10.51
CA ILE A 165 15.31 -5.68 -9.63
C ILE A 165 15.28 -4.39 -10.46
N PHE A 166 16.08 -4.31 -11.53
CA PHE A 166 16.08 -3.15 -12.42
C PHE A 166 14.70 -2.89 -13.02
N ARG A 167 14.03 -3.91 -13.53
CA ARG A 167 12.67 -3.79 -14.08
C ARG A 167 11.66 -3.31 -13.03
N TYR A 168 11.79 -3.74 -11.78
CA TYR A 168 10.92 -3.27 -10.69
C TYR A 168 11.17 -1.80 -10.33
N PHE A 169 12.41 -1.33 -10.44
CA PHE A 169 12.76 0.08 -10.21
C PHE A 169 12.33 1.01 -11.36
N ASP A 170 12.12 0.46 -12.56
CA ASP A 170 11.66 1.21 -13.74
C ASP A 170 10.12 1.36 -13.81
N ILE A 171 9.37 0.73 -12.90
CA ILE A 171 7.91 0.86 -12.81
C ILE A 171 7.52 2.18 -12.14
#